data_7775072287b93a96010e677d9b95c837
#
_entry.id   7775072287b93a96010e677d9b95c837
#
_cell.length_a   1.000
_cell.length_b   1.000
_cell.length_c   1.000
_cell.angle_alpha   90.00
_cell.angle_beta   90.00
_cell.angle_gamma   90.00
#
_symmetry.space_group_name_H-M   'P 1'
#
loop_
_entity.id
_entity.type
_entity.pdbx_description
1 polymer ?
#
loop_
_entity_poly.entity_id
_entity_poly.type
_entity_poly.pdbx_seq_one_letter_code
_entity_poly.pdbx_strand_id
1 'polypeptide(L)'
;MKIISISVLSLASIASVLLVAARPGSAWRMKADYVEACSCHLFCPCYFADSKGHKHAEHPSCEFNMAVKVREGHSGNIDLTNAKYWLTGDLGEKWGTEKKAKWVTVTFDPKTTQAQRDALAPIILKTYGLEWDQLKVQEAPIEISQSGDIVEAKLGDGTPAYMKLRREPGADGTGVVIKNVKYFDAKENEGFQLYKSIDHHADLSGHQFSYSDRNAFLITIVSEGSNAQ
;
A
#
# COMPACT_ATOMS: atom_id res chain seq x y z
N MET A 1 -66.23 10.42 35.75
CA MET A 1 -65.33 9.80 34.80
C MET A 1 -64.02 10.61 34.80
N LYS A 2 -62.98 10.11 35.49
CA LYS A 2 -61.68 10.79 35.57
C LYS A 2 -60.76 10.18 34.54
N ILE A 3 -60.25 10.97 33.57
CA ILE A 3 -59.31 10.59 32.57
C ILE A 3 -57.91 10.78 33.17
N ILE A 4 -57.15 9.70 33.28
CA ILE A 4 -55.75 9.70 33.71
C ILE A 4 -54.90 9.78 32.46
N SER A 5 -54.20 10.92 32.30
CA SER A 5 -53.19 11.08 31.25
C SER A 5 -51.85 10.48 31.72
N ILE A 6 -51.38 9.47 31.00
CA ILE A 6 -50.06 8.87 31.21
C ILE A 6 -49.08 9.58 30.26
N SER A 7 -48.20 10.37 30.85
CA SER A 7 -47.07 10.99 30.12
C SER A 7 -45.94 9.96 29.98
N VAL A 8 -45.65 9.56 28.76
CA VAL A 8 -44.48 8.72 28.41
C VAL A 8 -43.27 9.63 28.26
N LEU A 9 -42.38 9.54 29.24
CA LEU A 9 -41.03 10.17 29.12
C LEU A 9 -40.15 9.27 28.25
N SER A 10 -39.87 9.69 27.03
CA SER A 10 -38.87 9.03 26.16
C SER A 10 -37.47 9.51 26.55
N LEU A 11 -36.69 8.63 27.19
CA LEU A 11 -35.25 8.83 27.36
C LEU A 11 -34.56 8.65 26.00
N ALA A 12 -34.12 9.76 25.40
CA ALA A 12 -33.20 9.74 24.25
C ALA A 12 -31.81 9.45 24.79
N SER A 13 -31.31 8.23 24.59
CA SER A 13 -29.91 7.86 24.83
C SER A 13 -29.04 8.48 23.75
N ILE A 14 -28.36 9.57 24.08
CA ILE A 14 -27.31 10.15 23.23
C ILE A 14 -26.08 9.25 23.36
N ALA A 15 -25.89 8.33 22.41
CA ALA A 15 -24.63 7.61 22.24
C ALA A 15 -23.56 8.60 21.74
N SER A 16 -22.71 9.07 22.65
CA SER A 16 -21.54 9.85 22.30
C SER A 16 -20.54 8.95 21.59
N VAL A 17 -20.54 8.98 20.27
CA VAL A 17 -19.46 8.40 19.46
C VAL A 17 -18.23 9.26 19.71
N LEU A 18 -17.33 8.77 20.56
CA LEU A 18 -15.98 9.34 20.70
C LEU A 18 -15.22 9.02 19.40
N LEU A 19 -15.24 9.98 18.46
CA LEU A 19 -14.27 10.01 17.38
C LEU A 19 -12.88 10.19 18.01
N VAL A 20 -12.14 9.09 18.13
CA VAL A 20 -10.70 9.14 18.43
C VAL A 20 -10.00 9.55 17.14
N ALA A 21 -10.13 10.82 16.79
CA ALA A 21 -9.31 11.40 15.72
C ALA A 21 -7.83 11.30 16.15
N ALA A 22 -6.97 10.78 15.27
CA ALA A 22 -5.54 10.82 15.48
C ALA A 22 -5.15 12.26 15.80
N ARG A 23 -4.54 12.48 16.97
CA ARG A 23 -4.19 13.85 17.41
C ARG A 23 -3.20 14.44 16.41
N PRO A 24 -3.42 15.68 15.91
CA PRO A 24 -2.44 16.38 15.09
C PRO A 24 -1.09 16.41 15.82
N GLY A 25 0.01 16.07 15.10
CA GLY A 25 1.37 16.06 15.67
C GLY A 25 1.81 14.74 16.31
N SER A 26 1.00 13.66 16.27
CA SER A 26 1.47 12.36 16.77
C SER A 26 2.57 11.79 15.88
N ALA A 27 3.70 11.41 16.50
CA ALA A 27 4.75 10.67 15.82
C ALA A 27 4.24 9.30 15.39
N TRP A 28 4.70 8.83 14.24
CA TRP A 28 4.42 7.48 13.75
C TRP A 28 5.70 6.81 13.25
N ARG A 29 5.72 5.50 13.35
CA ARG A 29 6.75 4.64 12.77
C ARG A 29 6.10 3.35 12.31
N MET A 30 6.52 2.84 11.16
CA MET A 30 6.03 1.61 10.57
C MET A 30 7.18 0.85 9.94
N LYS A 31 7.32 -0.44 10.29
CA LYS A 31 8.13 -1.42 9.56
C LYS A 31 7.18 -2.38 8.88
N ALA A 32 7.28 -2.50 7.55
CA ALA A 32 6.34 -3.29 6.78
C ALA A 32 7.00 -4.04 5.63
N ASP A 33 6.42 -5.20 5.29
CA ASP A 33 6.77 -5.98 4.11
C ASP A 33 5.90 -5.58 2.95
N TYR A 34 6.53 -5.41 1.81
CA TYR A 34 5.92 -5.09 0.54
C TYR A 34 6.21 -6.20 -0.46
N VAL A 35 5.17 -6.65 -1.12
CA VAL A 35 5.20 -7.49 -2.31
C VAL A 35 4.72 -6.62 -3.45
N GLU A 36 5.59 -6.29 -4.40
CA GLU A 36 5.26 -5.36 -5.48
C GLU A 36 5.56 -5.98 -6.85
N ALA A 37 4.68 -5.72 -7.81
CA ALA A 37 4.89 -5.96 -9.22
C ALA A 37 4.45 -4.74 -10.03
N CYS A 38 5.17 -4.41 -11.11
CA CYS A 38 4.84 -3.29 -11.99
C CYS A 38 5.04 -3.64 -13.47
N SER A 39 4.57 -2.74 -14.35
CA SER A 39 4.59 -2.93 -15.81
C SER A 39 5.98 -2.87 -16.46
N CYS A 40 7.00 -2.32 -15.79
CA CYS A 40 8.36 -2.21 -16.32
C CYS A 40 9.08 -3.56 -16.40
N HIS A 41 10.18 -3.62 -17.17
CA HIS A 41 11.09 -4.76 -17.13
C HIS A 41 11.96 -4.75 -15.87
N LEU A 42 12.54 -5.88 -15.52
CA LEU A 42 13.43 -6.04 -14.38
C LEU A 42 14.83 -5.46 -14.69
N PHE A 43 15.47 -4.69 -13.85
CA PHE A 43 14.97 -4.05 -12.66
C PHE A 43 14.43 -2.66 -13.02
N CYS A 44 13.31 -2.28 -12.44
CA CYS A 44 12.58 -1.07 -12.80
C CYS A 44 13.47 0.18 -12.78
N PRO A 45 13.60 0.95 -13.89
CA PRO A 45 14.40 2.17 -13.93
C PRO A 45 13.87 3.27 -13.00
N CYS A 46 12.62 3.17 -12.53
CA CYS A 46 11.99 4.10 -11.59
C CYS A 46 12.79 4.32 -10.30
N TYR A 47 13.64 3.37 -9.92
CA TYR A 47 14.43 3.47 -8.70
C TYR A 47 15.76 4.20 -8.90
N PHE A 48 16.11 4.52 -10.15
CA PHE A 48 17.32 5.25 -10.50
C PHE A 48 16.98 6.63 -11.04
N ALA A 49 17.69 7.64 -10.57
CA ALA A 49 17.55 8.98 -11.10
C ALA A 49 18.45 9.18 -12.33
N ASP A 50 17.97 9.97 -13.29
CA ASP A 50 18.80 10.47 -14.39
C ASP A 50 19.83 11.50 -13.90
N SER A 51 20.62 12.07 -14.79
CA SER A 51 21.63 13.08 -14.48
C SER A 51 21.06 14.39 -13.90
N LYS A 52 19.74 14.60 -14.01
CA LYS A 52 19.01 15.75 -13.45
C LYS A 52 18.31 15.40 -12.14
N GLY A 53 18.44 14.16 -11.66
CA GLY A 53 17.76 13.69 -10.45
C GLY A 53 16.31 13.25 -10.68
N HIS A 54 15.84 13.18 -11.92
CA HIS A 54 14.49 12.73 -12.23
C HIS A 54 14.42 11.22 -12.32
N LYS A 55 13.33 10.67 -11.83
CA LYS A 55 12.98 9.25 -11.97
C LYS A 55 11.96 9.08 -13.09
N HIS A 56 12.08 8.01 -13.84
CA HIS A 56 11.20 7.74 -14.97
C HIS A 56 10.71 6.30 -14.96
N ALA A 57 9.44 6.11 -15.31
CA ALA A 57 8.97 4.81 -15.75
C ALA A 57 9.57 4.48 -17.14
N GLU A 58 9.62 3.20 -17.46
CA GLU A 58 10.06 2.74 -18.80
C GLU A 58 9.07 3.15 -19.90
N HIS A 59 7.79 3.32 -19.51
CA HIS A 59 6.67 3.65 -20.39
C HIS A 59 5.91 4.88 -19.87
N PRO A 60 5.02 5.51 -20.67
CA PRO A 60 4.13 6.58 -20.22
C PRO A 60 3.13 6.17 -19.12
N SER A 61 3.07 4.88 -18.81
CA SER A 61 2.33 4.31 -17.67
C SER A 61 3.29 3.54 -16.77
N CYS A 62 2.97 3.50 -15.48
CA CYS A 62 3.63 2.67 -14.49
C CYS A 62 2.54 2.01 -13.65
N GLU A 63 1.90 1.00 -14.25
CA GLU A 63 0.83 0.24 -13.62
C GLU A 63 1.43 -0.77 -12.63
N PHE A 64 0.86 -0.83 -11.43
CA PHE A 64 1.41 -1.63 -10.36
C PHE A 64 0.33 -2.23 -9.45
N ASN A 65 0.70 -3.33 -8.82
CA ASN A 65 0.07 -3.88 -7.63
C ASN A 65 1.09 -3.97 -6.51
N MET A 66 0.62 -3.73 -5.28
CA MET A 66 1.46 -3.78 -4.10
C MET A 66 0.64 -4.27 -2.91
N ALA A 67 1.01 -5.42 -2.35
CA ALA A 67 0.43 -5.96 -1.13
C ALA A 67 1.35 -5.68 0.04
N VAL A 68 0.82 -5.11 1.12
CA VAL A 68 1.60 -4.68 2.28
C VAL A 68 1.08 -5.31 3.56
N LYS A 69 2.01 -5.78 4.39
CA LYS A 69 1.76 -6.24 5.75
C LYS A 69 2.66 -5.50 6.72
N VAL A 70 2.06 -4.80 7.66
CA VAL A 70 2.79 -4.15 8.75
C VAL A 70 3.29 -5.22 9.73
N ARG A 71 4.62 -5.29 9.92
CA ARG A 71 5.26 -6.18 10.91
C ARG A 71 5.11 -5.61 12.31
N GLU A 72 5.44 -4.34 12.43
CA GLU A 72 5.37 -3.57 13.66
C GLU A 72 5.20 -2.08 13.34
N GLY A 73 4.52 -1.34 14.18
CA GLY A 73 4.37 0.09 13.99
C GLY A 73 3.34 0.71 14.92
N HIS A 74 3.37 2.02 14.98
CA HIS A 74 2.42 2.82 15.74
C HIS A 74 2.17 4.18 15.08
N SER A 75 1.03 4.76 15.37
CA SER A 75 0.70 6.16 15.09
C SER A 75 0.08 6.76 16.35
N GLY A 76 0.86 7.56 17.08
CA GLY A 76 0.50 7.91 18.45
C GLY A 76 0.34 6.66 19.32
N ASN A 77 -0.86 6.44 19.84
CA ASN A 77 -1.23 5.28 20.66
C ASN A 77 -1.92 4.15 19.86
N ILE A 78 -2.05 4.29 18.55
CA ILE A 78 -2.64 3.26 17.70
C ILE A 78 -1.55 2.27 17.28
N ASP A 79 -1.70 1.00 17.67
CA ASP A 79 -0.86 -0.10 17.19
C ASP A 79 -1.24 -0.45 15.75
N LEU A 80 -0.26 -0.44 14.84
CA LEU A 80 -0.43 -0.77 13.43
C LEU A 80 -0.05 -2.21 13.09
N THR A 81 0.42 -2.99 14.06
CA THR A 81 0.91 -4.35 13.87
C THR A 81 -0.17 -5.24 13.24
N ASN A 82 0.23 -6.04 12.25
CA ASN A 82 -0.61 -6.93 11.44
C ASN A 82 -1.65 -6.24 10.54
N ALA A 83 -1.72 -4.91 10.51
CA ALA A 83 -2.53 -4.23 9.51
C ALA A 83 -2.06 -4.60 8.10
N LYS A 84 -3.01 -4.77 7.17
CA LYS A 84 -2.73 -5.04 5.77
C LYS A 84 -3.46 -4.05 4.89
N TYR A 85 -2.78 -3.65 3.81
CA TYR A 85 -3.38 -2.86 2.75
C TYR A 85 -2.79 -3.26 1.39
N TRP A 86 -3.52 -2.91 0.36
CA TRP A 86 -3.14 -3.14 -1.03
C TRP A 86 -3.25 -1.85 -1.81
N LEU A 87 -2.29 -1.59 -2.69
CA LEU A 87 -2.34 -0.49 -3.63
C LEU A 87 -2.35 -1.05 -5.05
N THR A 88 -3.30 -0.59 -5.85
CA THR A 88 -3.32 -0.80 -7.30
C THR A 88 -3.36 0.56 -7.96
N GLY A 89 -2.52 0.83 -8.93
CA GLY A 89 -2.48 2.16 -9.53
C GLY A 89 -1.64 2.28 -10.79
N ASP A 90 -1.60 3.51 -11.30
CA ASP A 90 -0.70 3.95 -12.37
C ASP A 90 -0.03 5.25 -11.95
N LEU A 91 1.29 5.23 -11.80
CA LEU A 91 2.06 6.42 -11.50
C LEU A 91 2.09 7.40 -12.70
N GLY A 92 1.94 6.89 -13.93
CA GLY A 92 2.09 7.68 -15.15
C GLY A 92 3.52 8.12 -15.39
N GLU A 93 3.72 9.07 -16.29
CA GLU A 93 5.06 9.56 -16.66
C GLU A 93 5.56 10.74 -15.80
N LYS A 94 4.64 11.45 -15.13
CA LYS A 94 4.96 12.71 -14.44
C LYS A 94 5.35 12.57 -12.98
N TRP A 95 5.20 11.40 -12.41
CA TRP A 95 5.41 11.19 -10.99
C TRP A 95 6.83 11.52 -10.51
N GLY A 96 7.83 11.22 -11.33
CA GLY A 96 9.23 11.46 -10.99
C GLY A 96 9.72 12.90 -11.19
N THR A 97 9.00 13.70 -11.97
CA THR A 97 9.34 15.09 -12.29
C THR A 97 8.42 16.10 -11.60
N GLU A 98 7.11 15.86 -11.63
CA GLU A 98 6.10 16.79 -11.12
C GLU A 98 5.46 16.30 -9.80
N LYS A 99 5.83 15.11 -9.30
CA LYS A 99 5.20 14.46 -8.13
C LYS A 99 3.71 14.18 -8.32
N LYS A 100 3.25 14.05 -9.57
CA LYS A 100 1.87 13.78 -9.95
C LYS A 100 1.73 12.38 -10.48
N ALA A 101 0.77 11.63 -9.96
CA ALA A 101 0.43 10.29 -10.39
C ALA A 101 -1.03 10.22 -10.83
N LYS A 102 -1.35 9.30 -11.76
CA LYS A 102 -2.66 9.22 -12.39
C LYS A 102 -3.73 8.75 -11.42
N TRP A 103 -3.61 7.53 -10.92
CA TRP A 103 -4.64 6.97 -10.06
C TRP A 103 -4.09 5.93 -9.09
N VAL A 104 -4.76 5.80 -7.96
CA VAL A 104 -4.53 4.73 -7.01
C VAL A 104 -5.85 4.31 -6.34
N THR A 105 -6.01 3.01 -6.16
CA THR A 105 -6.99 2.43 -5.25
C THR A 105 -6.26 1.84 -4.05
N VAL A 106 -6.56 2.35 -2.87
CA VAL A 106 -6.12 1.84 -1.59
C VAL A 106 -7.17 0.87 -1.07
N THR A 107 -6.82 -0.38 -0.92
CA THR A 107 -7.73 -1.39 -0.36
C THR A 107 -7.21 -1.85 0.99
N PHE A 108 -8.02 -1.74 2.04
CA PHE A 108 -7.68 -2.27 3.35
C PHE A 108 -8.26 -3.68 3.55
N ASP A 109 -7.49 -4.55 4.20
CA ASP A 109 -8.01 -5.84 4.66
C ASP A 109 -9.12 -5.60 5.71
N PRO A 110 -10.25 -6.33 5.67
CA PRO A 110 -11.33 -6.16 6.66
C PRO A 110 -10.90 -6.37 8.12
N LYS A 111 -9.80 -7.10 8.36
CA LYS A 111 -9.23 -7.28 9.69
C LYS A 111 -8.42 -6.08 10.18
N THR A 112 -8.06 -5.15 9.29
CA THR A 112 -7.46 -3.87 9.65
C THR A 112 -8.56 -2.99 10.25
N THR A 113 -8.46 -2.66 11.53
CA THR A 113 -9.49 -1.90 12.25
C THR A 113 -9.66 -0.50 11.69
N GLN A 114 -10.81 0.15 11.93
CA GLN A 114 -11.04 1.53 11.48
C GLN A 114 -9.96 2.49 12.01
N ALA A 115 -9.59 2.37 13.29
CA ALA A 115 -8.53 3.20 13.87
C ALA A 115 -7.16 3.02 13.16
N GLN A 116 -6.83 1.78 12.78
CA GLN A 116 -5.62 1.50 11.99
C GLN A 116 -5.71 2.09 10.58
N ARG A 117 -6.86 2.00 9.91
CA ARG A 117 -7.07 2.58 8.57
C ARG A 117 -6.93 4.09 8.57
N ASP A 118 -7.56 4.75 9.55
CA ASP A 118 -7.51 6.21 9.71
C ASP A 118 -6.06 6.69 9.98
N ALA A 119 -5.30 5.89 10.73
CA ALA A 119 -3.90 6.16 10.99
C ALA A 119 -2.98 5.88 9.80
N LEU A 120 -3.27 4.81 9.03
CA LEU A 120 -2.46 4.39 7.88
C LEU A 120 -2.65 5.27 6.64
N ALA A 121 -3.85 5.79 6.39
CA ALA A 121 -4.14 6.58 5.19
C ALA A 121 -3.15 7.76 4.99
N PRO A 122 -2.89 8.64 5.97
CA PRO A 122 -1.90 9.70 5.82
C PRO A 122 -0.47 9.17 5.74
N ILE A 123 -0.14 8.04 6.39
CA ILE A 123 1.18 7.42 6.33
C ILE A 123 1.47 6.91 4.91
N ILE A 124 0.50 6.24 4.28
CA ILE A 124 0.60 5.75 2.91
C ILE A 124 0.86 6.92 1.97
N LEU A 125 0.04 7.97 2.01
CA LEU A 125 0.19 9.14 1.14
C LEU A 125 1.56 9.81 1.32
N LYS A 126 2.04 9.93 2.57
CA LYS A 126 3.33 10.53 2.88
C LYS A 126 4.50 9.66 2.41
N THR A 127 4.40 8.33 2.51
CA THR A 127 5.46 7.41 2.08
C THR A 127 5.76 7.54 0.60
N TYR A 128 4.75 7.80 -0.22
CA TYR A 128 4.94 8.00 -1.67
C TYR A 128 5.21 9.46 -2.04
N GLY A 129 4.67 10.41 -1.29
CA GLY A 129 4.87 11.86 -1.52
C GLY A 129 4.35 12.32 -2.88
N LEU A 130 3.24 11.75 -3.35
CA LEU A 130 2.65 12.00 -4.66
C LEU A 130 1.26 12.64 -4.54
N GLU A 131 0.94 13.53 -5.48
CA GLU A 131 -0.43 13.98 -5.74
C GLU A 131 -1.09 13.01 -6.72
N TRP A 132 -2.27 12.50 -6.36
CA TRP A 132 -3.03 11.56 -7.17
C TRP A 132 -4.20 12.25 -7.84
N ASP A 133 -4.30 12.17 -9.17
CA ASP A 133 -5.45 12.69 -9.90
C ASP A 133 -6.75 11.98 -9.51
N GLN A 134 -6.65 10.68 -9.20
CA GLN A 134 -7.77 9.88 -8.68
C GLN A 134 -7.27 9.00 -7.52
N LEU A 135 -7.96 9.09 -6.39
CA LEU A 135 -7.73 8.25 -5.23
C LEU A 135 -9.06 7.63 -4.78
N LYS A 136 -9.09 6.31 -4.70
CA LYS A 136 -10.22 5.55 -4.15
C LYS A 136 -9.78 4.74 -2.95
N VAL A 137 -10.70 4.55 -2.00
CA VAL A 137 -10.48 3.72 -0.81
C VAL A 137 -11.60 2.70 -0.73
N GLN A 138 -11.26 1.44 -0.47
CA GLN A 138 -12.22 0.34 -0.35
C GLN A 138 -11.71 -0.73 0.61
N GLU A 139 -12.49 -1.81 0.77
CA GLU A 139 -12.14 -2.97 1.58
C GLU A 139 -12.30 -4.25 0.78
N ALA A 140 -11.31 -5.15 0.91
CA ALA A 140 -11.38 -6.51 0.43
C ALA A 140 -10.35 -7.38 1.17
N PRO A 141 -10.57 -8.70 1.30
CA PRO A 141 -9.59 -9.62 1.88
C PRO A 141 -8.25 -9.55 1.13
N ILE A 142 -7.14 -9.58 1.88
CA ILE A 142 -5.78 -9.58 1.34
C ILE A 142 -5.06 -10.81 1.85
N GLU A 143 -4.67 -11.68 0.91
CA GLU A 143 -3.90 -12.87 1.17
C GLU A 143 -2.49 -12.74 0.58
N ILE A 144 -1.46 -13.08 1.36
CA ILE A 144 -0.07 -13.12 0.93
C ILE A 144 0.50 -14.44 1.41
N SER A 145 1.08 -15.20 0.49
CA SER A 145 1.69 -16.50 0.78
C SER A 145 3.01 -16.66 0.04
N GLN A 146 3.91 -17.46 0.61
CA GLN A 146 5.18 -17.80 0.00
C GLN A 146 5.43 -19.31 0.14
N SER A 147 5.84 -19.93 -0.96
CA SER A 147 6.24 -21.33 -1.01
C SER A 147 7.49 -21.47 -1.89
N GLY A 148 8.64 -21.73 -1.24
CA GLY A 148 9.93 -21.73 -1.92
C GLY A 148 10.23 -20.41 -2.60
N ASP A 149 10.44 -20.45 -3.92
CA ASP A 149 10.75 -19.28 -4.74
C ASP A 149 9.50 -18.56 -5.29
N ILE A 150 8.32 -19.03 -4.95
CA ILE A 150 7.05 -18.46 -5.41
C ILE A 150 6.40 -17.67 -4.30
N VAL A 151 6.02 -16.43 -4.61
CA VAL A 151 5.16 -15.60 -3.78
C VAL A 151 3.86 -15.34 -4.52
N GLU A 152 2.75 -15.48 -3.82
CA GLU A 152 1.42 -15.13 -4.32
C GLU A 152 0.77 -14.11 -3.41
N ALA A 153 0.16 -13.10 -4.00
CA ALA A 153 -0.70 -12.14 -3.31
C ALA A 153 -2.02 -11.98 -4.06
N LYS A 154 -3.13 -11.98 -3.31
CA LYS A 154 -4.49 -11.92 -3.84
C LYS A 154 -5.28 -10.83 -3.15
N LEU A 155 -6.03 -10.08 -3.95
CA LEU A 155 -7.07 -9.19 -3.48
C LEU A 155 -8.44 -9.85 -3.74
N GLY A 156 -9.23 -10.04 -2.68
CA GLY A 156 -10.48 -10.79 -2.77
C GLY A 156 -10.22 -12.25 -3.14
N ASP A 157 -10.88 -12.73 -4.17
CA ASP A 157 -10.69 -14.05 -4.78
C ASP A 157 -9.51 -14.11 -5.79
N GLY A 158 -8.86 -12.97 -6.02
CA GLY A 158 -7.81 -12.78 -7.01
C GLY A 158 -8.28 -12.11 -8.30
N THR A 159 -9.58 -12.09 -8.58
CA THR A 159 -10.14 -11.44 -9.79
C THR A 159 -9.89 -9.92 -9.81
N PRO A 160 -10.09 -9.17 -8.70
CA PRO A 160 -9.85 -7.73 -8.71
C PRO A 160 -8.38 -7.36 -8.88
N ALA A 161 -7.46 -8.10 -8.26
CA ALA A 161 -6.02 -7.96 -8.45
C ALA A 161 -5.26 -9.19 -7.93
N TYR A 162 -4.19 -9.53 -8.61
CA TYR A 162 -3.40 -10.70 -8.31
C TYR A 162 -1.92 -10.50 -8.69
N MET A 163 -1.06 -11.12 -7.92
CA MET A 163 0.37 -11.26 -8.22
C MET A 163 0.84 -12.68 -7.92
N LYS A 164 1.46 -13.33 -8.90
CA LYS A 164 2.25 -14.54 -8.75
C LYS A 164 3.65 -14.27 -9.23
N LEU A 165 4.60 -14.36 -8.35
CA LEU A 165 5.97 -13.91 -8.56
C LEU A 165 6.93 -15.08 -8.35
N ARG A 166 8.00 -15.13 -9.17
CA ARG A 166 9.12 -16.07 -9.03
C ARG A 166 10.39 -15.31 -8.70
N ARG A 167 11.09 -15.76 -7.67
CA ARG A 167 12.38 -15.19 -7.27
C ARG A 167 13.42 -15.36 -8.38
N GLU A 168 14.15 -14.29 -8.67
CA GLU A 168 15.31 -14.36 -9.57
C GLU A 168 16.47 -15.09 -8.88
N PRO A 169 17.00 -16.14 -9.50
CA PRO A 169 18.11 -16.88 -8.91
C PRO A 169 19.40 -16.06 -8.97
N GLY A 170 20.10 -15.97 -7.85
CA GLY A 170 21.49 -15.49 -7.82
C GLY A 170 22.47 -16.55 -8.31
N ALA A 171 23.71 -16.18 -8.49
CA ALA A 171 24.77 -17.09 -8.97
C ALA A 171 24.98 -18.28 -8.01
N ASP A 172 24.69 -18.12 -6.73
CA ASP A 172 24.77 -19.15 -5.68
C ASP A 172 23.41 -19.79 -5.37
N GLY A 173 22.36 -19.45 -6.13
CA GLY A 173 21.01 -19.96 -5.93
C GLY A 173 20.23 -19.29 -4.79
N THR A 174 20.81 -18.33 -4.04
CA THR A 174 20.12 -17.69 -2.89
C THR A 174 19.16 -16.56 -3.28
N GLY A 175 19.15 -16.16 -4.53
CA GLY A 175 18.35 -15.06 -5.05
C GLY A 175 19.15 -13.74 -5.15
N VAL A 176 18.71 -12.86 -6.03
CA VAL A 176 19.33 -11.55 -6.24
C VAL A 176 18.76 -10.54 -5.28
N VAL A 177 19.64 -9.79 -4.60
CA VAL A 177 19.24 -8.67 -3.73
C VAL A 177 20.01 -7.41 -4.13
N ILE A 178 19.26 -6.33 -4.45
CA ILE A 178 19.84 -5.02 -4.71
C ILE A 178 19.76 -4.20 -3.42
N LYS A 179 20.91 -3.70 -2.96
CA LYS A 179 21.03 -2.83 -1.78
C LYS A 179 21.44 -1.43 -2.18
N ASN A 180 21.34 -0.51 -1.22
CA ASN A 180 21.74 0.89 -1.41
C ASN A 180 20.93 1.64 -2.50
N VAL A 181 19.68 1.24 -2.69
CA VAL A 181 18.71 1.92 -3.54
C VAL A 181 17.54 2.40 -2.67
N LYS A 182 17.18 3.68 -2.81
CA LYS A 182 16.12 4.28 -2.00
C LYS A 182 14.75 3.87 -2.52
N TYR A 183 13.86 3.47 -1.59
CA TYR A 183 12.46 3.21 -1.88
C TYR A 183 11.61 4.42 -1.48
N PHE A 184 11.14 5.21 -2.43
CA PHE A 184 10.37 6.44 -2.21
C PHE A 184 10.91 7.28 -1.01
N ASP A 185 10.06 7.70 -0.08
CA ASP A 185 10.46 8.45 1.13
C ASP A 185 10.66 7.56 2.36
N ALA A 186 10.82 6.23 2.17
CA ALA A 186 11.21 5.35 3.25
C ALA A 186 12.56 5.77 3.86
N LYS A 187 12.64 5.71 5.19
CA LYS A 187 13.86 6.04 5.94
C LYS A 187 14.95 5.00 5.71
N GLU A 188 14.55 3.72 5.77
CA GLU A 188 15.45 2.58 5.65
C GLU A 188 14.77 1.46 4.86
N ASN A 189 15.56 0.60 4.23
CA ASN A 189 15.09 -0.66 3.66
C ASN A 189 16.15 -1.76 3.76
N GLU A 190 15.69 -3.02 3.74
CA GLU A 190 16.54 -4.20 3.84
C GLU A 190 17.14 -4.64 2.49
N GLY A 191 16.83 -3.93 1.40
CA GLY A 191 17.19 -4.23 0.03
C GLY A 191 16.04 -4.88 -0.74
N PHE A 192 16.11 -4.75 -2.07
CA PHE A 192 15.13 -5.30 -3.00
C PHE A 192 15.48 -6.74 -3.32
N GLN A 193 14.69 -7.69 -2.84
CA GLN A 193 14.76 -9.08 -3.25
C GLN A 193 14.07 -9.20 -4.60
N LEU A 194 14.82 -9.54 -5.66
CA LEU A 194 14.31 -9.50 -7.02
C LEU A 194 13.44 -10.71 -7.37
N TYR A 195 12.32 -10.42 -8.00
CA TYR A 195 11.36 -11.36 -8.54
C TYR A 195 10.95 -10.93 -9.95
N LYS A 196 10.37 -11.85 -10.71
CA LYS A 196 9.63 -11.56 -11.93
C LYS A 196 8.19 -12.04 -11.79
N SER A 197 7.27 -11.30 -12.38
CA SER A 197 5.88 -11.74 -12.42
C SER A 197 5.71 -12.95 -13.36
N ILE A 198 5.08 -14.02 -12.84
CA ILE A 198 4.49 -15.08 -13.65
C ILE A 198 3.14 -14.59 -14.16
N ASP A 199 2.37 -13.97 -13.26
CA ASP A 199 1.09 -13.34 -13.51
C ASP A 199 0.99 -12.09 -12.61
N HIS A 200 0.60 -10.98 -13.18
CA HIS A 200 0.38 -9.72 -12.50
C HIS A 200 -0.77 -9.00 -13.21
N HIS A 201 -1.93 -8.95 -12.60
CA HIS A 201 -3.09 -8.30 -13.21
C HIS A 201 -3.94 -7.53 -12.20
N ALA A 202 -4.76 -6.62 -12.73
CA ALA A 202 -5.84 -5.98 -12.02
C ALA A 202 -7.03 -5.71 -12.94
N ASP A 203 -8.23 -5.79 -12.36
CA ASP A 203 -9.48 -5.29 -12.91
C ASP A 203 -10.23 -4.59 -11.78
N LEU A 204 -9.90 -3.31 -11.58
CA LEU A 204 -10.28 -2.57 -10.39
C LEU A 204 -10.56 -1.11 -10.70
N SER A 205 -11.64 -0.59 -10.13
CA SER A 205 -11.98 0.83 -10.20
C SER A 205 -12.19 1.38 -11.62
N GLY A 206 -12.45 0.50 -12.62
CA GLY A 206 -12.59 0.85 -14.03
C GLY A 206 -11.28 0.86 -14.81
N HIS A 207 -10.20 0.34 -14.22
CA HIS A 207 -8.90 0.16 -14.84
C HIS A 207 -8.56 -1.32 -14.92
N GLN A 208 -7.98 -1.74 -16.05
CA GLN A 208 -7.60 -3.12 -16.29
C GLN A 208 -6.21 -3.20 -16.90
N PHE A 209 -5.38 -4.09 -16.37
CA PHE A 209 -4.08 -4.44 -16.94
C PHE A 209 -3.70 -5.89 -16.63
N SER A 210 -2.80 -6.45 -17.43
CA SER A 210 -2.26 -7.79 -17.24
C SER A 210 -0.85 -7.89 -17.81
N TYR A 211 0.08 -8.41 -17.00
CA TYR A 211 1.49 -8.51 -17.34
C TYR A 211 2.08 -9.86 -16.89
N SER A 212 3.09 -10.32 -17.61
CA SER A 212 3.97 -11.41 -17.22
C SER A 212 5.42 -11.06 -17.58
N ASP A 213 6.37 -11.71 -16.92
CA ASP A 213 7.82 -11.47 -17.10
C ASP A 213 8.20 -9.99 -16.90
N ARG A 214 7.59 -9.34 -15.93
CA ARG A 214 7.83 -7.95 -15.54
C ARG A 214 8.47 -7.85 -14.17
N ASN A 215 8.96 -6.65 -13.87
CA ASN A 215 9.59 -6.33 -12.60
C ASN A 215 8.69 -6.63 -11.43
N ALA A 216 9.25 -7.33 -10.46
CA ALA A 216 8.65 -7.54 -9.17
C ALA A 216 9.74 -7.63 -8.09
N PHE A 217 9.40 -7.38 -6.87
CA PHE A 217 10.31 -7.53 -5.75
C PHE A 217 9.56 -7.66 -4.42
N LEU A 218 10.29 -8.19 -3.44
CA LEU A 218 9.93 -8.07 -2.04
C LEU A 218 10.90 -7.12 -1.37
N ILE A 219 10.37 -6.28 -0.49
CA ILE A 219 11.18 -5.33 0.29
C ILE A 219 10.56 -5.10 1.66
N THR A 220 11.40 -5.05 2.68
CA THR A 220 10.99 -4.56 4.01
C THR A 220 11.48 -3.13 4.15
N ILE A 221 10.59 -2.21 4.48
CA ILE A 221 10.93 -0.81 4.69
C ILE A 221 10.60 -0.35 6.11
N VAL A 222 11.32 0.68 6.56
CA VAL A 222 10.97 1.47 7.73
C VAL A 222 10.62 2.87 7.26
N SER A 223 9.44 3.32 7.62
CA SER A 223 8.99 4.70 7.42
C SER A 223 8.63 5.31 8.77
N GLU A 224 8.94 6.59 8.95
CA GLU A 224 8.60 7.33 10.17
C GLU A 224 8.33 8.80 9.87
N GLY A 225 7.62 9.44 10.76
CA GLY A 225 7.31 10.86 10.63
C GLY A 225 6.38 11.35 11.72
N SER A 226 5.83 12.53 11.50
CA SER A 226 4.77 13.09 12.33
C SER A 226 3.57 13.42 11.46
N ASN A 227 2.38 13.29 12.01
CA ASN A 227 1.14 13.77 11.41
C ASN A 227 1.07 15.29 11.67
N ALA A 228 2.02 16.07 11.10
CA ALA A 228 1.93 17.52 11.11
C ALA A 228 0.76 17.94 10.19
N GLN A 229 0.06 18.99 10.63
CA GLN A 229 -1.04 19.63 9.92
C GLN A 229 -0.63 20.11 8.53
#